data_3dbf01cf938abab3a96860e9ec9f7566
#
_entry.id   3dbf01cf938abab3a96860e9ec9f7566
#
_cell.length_a   1.000
_cell.length_b   1.000
_cell.length_c   1.000
_cell.angle_alpha   90.00
_cell.angle_beta   90.00
_cell.angle_gamma   90.00
#
_symmetry.space_group_name_H-M   'P 1'
#
loop_
_entity.id
_entity.type
_entity.pdbx_description
1 polymer ?
#
loop_
_entity_poly.entity_id
_entity_poly.type
_entity_poly.pdbx_seq_one_letter_code
_entity_poly.pdbx_strand_id
1 'polypeptide(L)'
;MTEERPMLTPKERMAIDRVAMPERDPAVRAVNFREVNLGLTQQMAMLEAERCLMCPKPYCVGGCPVSVNIPRFLKLLREGDLPAAADSLLDDNALPCVTGRVCPQENQCEGVCVRAKKGNSVAIGHLERFVADWAQAHPEELIHARPQPTGKSVAIVGSGPAGLTAAGELIKRGHDVTIFEAFHAAGGVLVYGIPEFRLPKDIVQAEVDRLVADGVKIVPNTIIGKTYSLPELRDRFDAVFLAVGAGLPVFMNVPGENLKGVYSANEYLTRV
;
A
#
# COMPACT_ATOMS: atom_id res chain seq x y z
N MET A 1 -12.40 -30.94 -14.31
CA MET A 1 -11.51 -30.88 -15.48
C MET A 1 -11.34 -29.41 -15.80
N THR A 2 -10.27 -28.77 -15.32
CA THR A 2 -9.91 -27.39 -15.68
C THR A 2 -9.34 -27.44 -17.09
N GLU A 3 -10.10 -26.93 -18.09
CA GLU A 3 -9.55 -26.70 -19.41
C GLU A 3 -8.33 -25.79 -19.27
N GLU A 4 -7.15 -26.31 -19.61
CA GLU A 4 -5.93 -25.51 -19.70
C GLU A 4 -6.15 -24.40 -20.72
N ARG A 5 -6.25 -23.15 -20.29
CA ARG A 5 -6.31 -22.02 -21.21
C ARG A 5 -5.03 -21.98 -22.04
N PRO A 6 -5.13 -21.92 -23.38
CA PRO A 6 -3.94 -21.85 -24.22
C PRO A 6 -3.12 -20.60 -23.85
N MET A 7 -1.81 -20.79 -23.67
CA MET A 7 -0.91 -19.69 -23.35
C MET A 7 -0.78 -18.74 -24.55
N LEU A 8 -1.21 -17.49 -24.39
CA LEU A 8 -1.07 -16.46 -25.41
C LEU A 8 0.40 -16.17 -25.73
N THR A 9 0.70 -16.01 -27.00
CA THR A 9 2.00 -15.54 -27.48
C THR A 9 2.25 -14.08 -27.09
N PRO A 10 3.51 -13.59 -27.06
CA PRO A 10 3.79 -12.17 -26.83
C PRO A 10 3.06 -11.23 -27.81
N LYS A 11 2.85 -11.65 -29.06
CA LYS A 11 2.14 -10.85 -30.07
C LYS A 11 0.66 -10.72 -29.73
N GLU A 12 0.00 -11.81 -29.32
CA GLU A 12 -1.40 -11.81 -28.88
C GLU A 12 -1.58 -10.96 -27.63
N ARG A 13 -0.68 -11.09 -26.64
CA ARG A 13 -0.68 -10.25 -25.45
C ARG A 13 -0.52 -8.76 -25.77
N MET A 14 0.30 -8.42 -26.76
CA MET A 14 0.46 -7.04 -27.23
C MET A 14 -0.79 -6.47 -27.89
N ALA A 15 -1.65 -7.32 -28.45
CA ALA A 15 -2.90 -6.92 -29.10
C ALA A 15 -4.05 -6.61 -28.11
N ILE A 16 -3.91 -7.00 -26.84
CA ILE A 16 -4.92 -6.72 -25.81
C ILE A 16 -4.81 -5.25 -25.40
N ASP A 17 -5.90 -4.51 -25.48
CA ASP A 17 -5.98 -3.12 -25.00
C ASP A 17 -5.92 -3.04 -23.47
N ARG A 18 -5.44 -1.90 -22.96
CA ARG A 18 -5.41 -1.63 -21.52
C ARG A 18 -6.84 -1.54 -20.98
N VAL A 19 -7.11 -2.30 -19.93
CA VAL A 19 -8.40 -2.26 -19.23
C VAL A 19 -8.53 -0.93 -18.48
N ALA A 20 -9.61 -0.19 -18.80
CA ALA A 20 -9.91 1.05 -18.13
C ALA A 20 -10.40 0.79 -16.68
N MET A 21 -9.92 1.60 -15.73
CA MET A 21 -10.44 1.59 -14.37
C MET A 21 -11.86 2.14 -14.36
N PRO A 22 -12.87 1.40 -13.87
CA PRO A 22 -14.20 1.94 -13.67
C PRO A 22 -14.20 3.07 -12.64
N GLU A 23 -14.87 4.17 -12.93
CA GLU A 23 -14.97 5.33 -12.06
C GLU A 23 -16.44 5.67 -11.77
N ARG A 24 -16.69 6.29 -10.61
CA ARG A 24 -18.00 6.87 -10.32
C ARG A 24 -18.33 7.97 -11.31
N ASP A 25 -19.59 8.05 -11.66
CA ASP A 25 -20.12 9.14 -12.48
C ASP A 25 -19.73 10.52 -11.88
N PRO A 26 -19.23 11.46 -12.69
CA PRO A 26 -18.80 12.78 -12.22
C PRO A 26 -19.87 13.56 -11.45
N ALA A 27 -21.15 13.47 -11.85
CA ALA A 27 -22.24 14.15 -11.14
C ALA A 27 -22.49 13.54 -9.76
N VAL A 28 -22.34 12.20 -9.64
CA VAL A 28 -22.47 11.49 -8.36
C VAL A 28 -21.32 11.81 -7.43
N ARG A 29 -20.08 11.77 -7.91
CA ARG A 29 -18.89 12.02 -7.07
C ARG A 29 -18.71 13.49 -6.68
N ALA A 30 -19.33 14.44 -7.38
CA ALA A 30 -19.27 15.86 -7.03
C ALA A 30 -19.98 16.22 -5.71
N VAL A 31 -20.87 15.37 -5.22
CA VAL A 31 -21.69 15.63 -4.02
C VAL A 31 -21.39 14.68 -2.84
N ASN A 32 -20.30 13.93 -2.91
CA ASN A 32 -19.86 13.05 -1.82
C ASN A 32 -18.33 12.85 -1.85
N PHE A 33 -17.78 12.22 -0.80
CA PHE A 33 -16.36 11.93 -0.65
C PHE A 33 -16.02 10.43 -0.80
N ARG A 34 -16.91 9.62 -1.35
CA ARG A 34 -16.65 8.20 -1.57
C ARG A 34 -15.54 7.99 -2.59
N GLU A 35 -14.83 6.86 -2.47
CA GLU A 35 -13.75 6.51 -3.40
C GLU A 35 -14.20 6.64 -4.87
N VAL A 36 -13.39 7.34 -5.67
CA VAL A 36 -13.72 7.62 -7.08
C VAL A 36 -13.59 6.39 -7.94
N ASN A 37 -12.47 5.69 -7.85
CA ASN A 37 -12.20 4.47 -8.60
C ASN A 37 -12.97 3.29 -7.98
N LEU A 38 -13.66 2.52 -8.80
CA LEU A 38 -14.51 1.42 -8.33
C LEU A 38 -13.79 0.08 -8.22
N GLY A 39 -12.53 0.01 -8.68
CA GLY A 39 -11.77 -1.23 -8.77
C GLY A 39 -12.10 -2.03 -10.02
N LEU A 40 -11.30 -3.06 -10.29
CA LEU A 40 -11.52 -4.00 -11.37
C LEU A 40 -12.37 -5.17 -10.88
N THR A 41 -13.22 -5.72 -11.76
CA THR A 41 -13.77 -7.04 -11.54
C THR A 41 -12.72 -8.12 -11.76
N GLN A 42 -12.92 -9.33 -11.28
CA GLN A 42 -11.98 -10.45 -11.49
C GLN A 42 -11.72 -10.70 -12.98
N GLN A 43 -12.75 -10.66 -13.81
CA GLN A 43 -12.60 -10.84 -15.27
C GLN A 43 -11.73 -9.73 -15.90
N MET A 44 -11.95 -8.47 -15.49
CA MET A 44 -11.14 -7.33 -15.94
C MET A 44 -9.70 -7.46 -15.47
N ALA A 45 -9.47 -7.84 -14.22
CA ALA A 45 -8.13 -8.02 -13.66
C ALA A 45 -7.37 -9.16 -14.37
N MET A 46 -8.01 -10.30 -14.60
CA MET A 46 -7.41 -11.41 -15.35
C MET A 46 -7.07 -11.02 -16.79
N LEU A 47 -7.96 -10.27 -17.48
CA LEU A 47 -7.70 -9.77 -18.83
C LEU A 47 -6.52 -8.80 -18.84
N GLU A 48 -6.45 -7.87 -17.89
CA GLU A 48 -5.32 -6.94 -17.77
C GLU A 48 -4.01 -7.68 -17.43
N ALA A 49 -4.07 -8.72 -16.59
CA ALA A 49 -2.91 -9.52 -16.24
C ALA A 49 -2.36 -10.32 -17.44
N GLU A 50 -3.23 -10.73 -18.39
CA GLU A 50 -2.82 -11.35 -19.65
C GLU A 50 -1.92 -10.45 -20.50
N ARG A 51 -1.99 -9.15 -20.33
CA ARG A 51 -1.14 -8.20 -21.06
C ARG A 51 0.33 -8.26 -20.64
N CYS A 52 0.64 -8.87 -19.49
CA CYS A 52 2.01 -9.01 -19.03
C CYS A 52 2.81 -9.94 -19.93
N LEU A 53 3.94 -9.44 -20.45
CA LEU A 53 4.80 -10.21 -21.37
C LEU A 53 5.69 -11.23 -20.66
N MET A 54 5.66 -11.31 -19.32
CA MET A 54 6.50 -12.20 -18.51
C MET A 54 7.98 -12.08 -18.89
N CYS A 55 8.50 -10.84 -18.87
CA CYS A 55 9.84 -10.50 -19.34
C CYS A 55 10.93 -11.29 -18.59
N PRO A 56 11.93 -11.88 -19.28
CA PRO A 56 13.06 -12.54 -18.60
C PRO A 56 13.86 -11.59 -17.70
N LYS A 57 13.88 -10.29 -18.03
CA LYS A 57 14.43 -9.21 -17.22
C LYS A 57 13.30 -8.21 -16.92
N PRO A 58 12.60 -8.37 -15.79
CA PRO A 58 11.44 -7.56 -15.47
C PRO A 58 11.85 -6.20 -14.90
N TYR A 59 11.94 -5.19 -15.76
CA TYR A 59 12.31 -3.82 -15.35
C TYR A 59 11.33 -3.22 -14.33
N CYS A 60 10.05 -3.65 -14.37
CA CYS A 60 9.03 -3.22 -13.42
C CYS A 60 9.39 -3.53 -11.96
N VAL A 61 10.07 -4.66 -11.70
CA VAL A 61 10.56 -5.00 -10.35
C VAL A 61 11.58 -3.95 -9.89
N GLY A 62 12.57 -3.62 -10.73
CA GLY A 62 13.56 -2.58 -10.42
C GLY A 62 12.98 -1.16 -10.38
N GLY A 63 11.81 -0.93 -11.00
CA GLY A 63 11.08 0.33 -10.92
C GLY A 63 10.18 0.44 -9.69
N CYS A 64 9.98 -0.65 -8.94
CA CYS A 64 9.25 -0.65 -7.68
C CYS A 64 10.21 -0.35 -6.53
N PRO A 65 9.96 0.67 -5.68
CA PRO A 65 10.85 1.02 -4.57
C PRO A 65 11.04 -0.11 -3.54
N VAL A 66 10.06 -1.00 -3.41
CA VAL A 66 10.11 -2.17 -2.51
C VAL A 66 10.34 -3.49 -3.26
N SER A 67 10.64 -3.41 -4.56
CA SER A 67 11.02 -4.55 -5.41
C SER A 67 9.99 -5.69 -5.44
N VAL A 68 8.69 -5.38 -5.43
CA VAL A 68 7.62 -6.37 -5.57
C VAL A 68 7.87 -7.27 -6.76
N ASN A 69 7.75 -8.59 -6.60
CA ASN A 69 7.86 -9.55 -7.69
C ASN A 69 6.61 -9.53 -8.58
N ILE A 70 6.48 -8.42 -9.32
CA ILE A 70 5.32 -8.14 -10.17
C ILE A 70 5.01 -9.28 -11.15
N PRO A 71 5.97 -9.88 -11.86
CA PRO A 71 5.66 -11.00 -12.75
C PRO A 71 5.06 -12.21 -12.01
N ARG A 72 5.49 -12.48 -10.77
CA ARG A 72 5.01 -13.62 -9.99
C ARG A 72 3.53 -13.45 -9.64
N PHE A 73 3.14 -12.36 -9.00
CA PHE A 73 1.74 -12.18 -8.63
C PHE A 73 0.82 -12.04 -9.86
N LEU A 74 1.28 -11.39 -10.95
CA LEU A 74 0.51 -11.30 -12.18
C LEU A 74 0.32 -12.66 -12.88
N LYS A 75 1.32 -13.54 -12.80
CA LYS A 75 1.19 -14.91 -13.31
C LYS A 75 0.11 -15.67 -12.55
N LEU A 76 0.18 -15.65 -11.23
CA LEU A 76 -0.77 -16.34 -10.35
C LEU A 76 -2.20 -15.78 -10.51
N LEU A 77 -2.34 -14.46 -10.57
CA LEU A 77 -3.62 -13.80 -10.87
C LEU A 77 -4.21 -14.28 -12.21
N ARG A 78 -3.40 -14.33 -13.26
CA ARG A 78 -3.82 -14.80 -14.58
C ARG A 78 -4.27 -16.26 -14.57
N GLU A 79 -3.60 -17.09 -13.79
CA GLU A 79 -3.92 -18.51 -13.59
C GLU A 79 -5.16 -18.72 -12.73
N GLY A 80 -5.67 -17.63 -12.11
CA GLY A 80 -6.86 -17.66 -11.24
C GLY A 80 -6.55 -18.09 -9.81
N ASP A 81 -5.28 -18.26 -9.47
CA ASP A 81 -4.84 -18.58 -8.12
C ASP A 81 -4.70 -17.29 -7.28
N LEU A 82 -5.85 -16.81 -6.80
CA LEU A 82 -5.93 -15.56 -6.05
C LEU A 82 -5.26 -15.65 -4.67
N PRO A 83 -5.38 -16.75 -3.89
CA PRO A 83 -4.64 -16.90 -2.65
C PRO A 83 -3.13 -16.79 -2.85
N ALA A 84 -2.57 -17.55 -3.79
CA ALA A 84 -1.14 -17.51 -4.06
C ALA A 84 -0.67 -16.15 -4.62
N ALA A 85 -1.51 -15.46 -5.40
CA ALA A 85 -1.22 -14.11 -5.88
C ALA A 85 -1.16 -13.11 -4.72
N ALA A 86 -2.09 -13.22 -3.77
CA ALA A 86 -2.15 -12.39 -2.56
C ALA A 86 -0.95 -12.65 -1.64
N ASP A 87 -0.63 -13.92 -1.37
CA ASP A 87 0.54 -14.28 -0.58
C ASP A 87 1.84 -13.74 -1.20
N SER A 88 1.99 -13.91 -2.53
CA SER A 88 3.15 -13.38 -3.25
C SER A 88 3.29 -11.85 -3.15
N LEU A 89 2.16 -11.13 -3.13
CA LEU A 89 2.15 -9.68 -3.00
C LEU A 89 2.46 -9.24 -1.57
N LEU A 90 1.84 -9.91 -0.58
CA LEU A 90 2.04 -9.63 0.84
C LEU A 90 3.44 -10.00 1.33
N ASP A 91 4.12 -10.96 0.69
CA ASP A 91 5.52 -11.28 0.98
C ASP A 91 6.44 -10.06 0.75
N ASP A 92 6.19 -9.31 -0.33
CA ASP A 92 7.06 -8.22 -0.78
C ASP A 92 6.56 -6.83 -0.32
N ASN A 93 5.27 -6.68 0.02
CA ASN A 93 4.64 -5.40 0.32
C ASN A 93 3.72 -5.50 1.54
N ALA A 94 4.03 -4.72 2.57
CA ALA A 94 3.27 -4.72 3.82
C ALA A 94 1.93 -3.95 3.74
N LEU A 95 1.73 -3.07 2.74
CA LEU A 95 0.55 -2.19 2.62
C LEU A 95 -0.04 -2.17 1.19
N PRO A 96 -0.36 -3.34 0.59
CA PRO A 96 -0.70 -3.38 -0.82
C PRO A 96 -2.05 -2.73 -1.16
N CYS A 97 -3.03 -2.70 -0.25
CA CYS A 97 -4.29 -1.98 -0.45
C CYS A 97 -4.08 -0.47 -0.56
N VAL A 98 -3.09 0.06 0.15
CA VAL A 98 -2.70 1.47 0.11
C VAL A 98 -1.91 1.76 -1.16
N THR A 99 -0.82 1.02 -1.41
CA THR A 99 0.10 1.29 -2.53
C THR A 99 -0.58 1.11 -3.89
N GLY A 100 -1.46 0.13 -4.04
CA GLY A 100 -2.27 -0.06 -5.25
C GLY A 100 -3.19 1.13 -5.58
N ARG A 101 -3.50 1.99 -4.57
CA ARG A 101 -4.32 3.20 -4.73
C ARG A 101 -3.52 4.48 -4.88
N VAL A 102 -2.38 4.62 -4.21
CA VAL A 102 -1.73 5.93 -4.06
C VAL A 102 -0.31 6.04 -4.62
N CYS A 103 0.35 4.94 -4.95
CA CYS A 103 1.64 5.00 -5.64
C CYS A 103 1.53 5.76 -6.97
N PRO A 104 2.51 6.57 -7.36
CA PRO A 104 2.62 7.15 -8.69
C PRO A 104 3.21 6.11 -9.67
N GLN A 105 2.44 5.04 -9.94
CA GLN A 105 2.90 3.88 -10.72
C GLN A 105 3.44 4.25 -12.09
N GLU A 106 2.89 5.31 -12.71
CA GLU A 106 3.32 5.87 -14.00
C GLU A 106 4.77 6.35 -14.00
N ASN A 107 5.30 6.71 -12.83
CA ASN A 107 6.70 7.13 -12.63
C ASN A 107 7.57 6.01 -12.03
N GLN A 108 7.00 4.87 -11.72
CA GLN A 108 7.63 3.73 -11.08
C GLN A 108 7.54 2.47 -11.96
N CYS A 109 6.88 1.42 -11.46
CA CYS A 109 6.79 0.12 -12.13
C CYS A 109 6.15 0.19 -13.53
N GLU A 110 5.09 0.97 -13.71
CA GLU A 110 4.43 1.14 -15.01
C GLU A 110 5.27 1.98 -15.98
N GLY A 111 5.97 3.02 -15.47
CA GLY A 111 6.82 3.89 -16.29
C GLY A 111 7.98 3.15 -16.96
N VAL A 112 8.49 2.08 -16.35
CA VAL A 112 9.57 1.24 -16.91
C VAL A 112 9.07 -0.06 -17.55
N CYS A 113 7.77 -0.25 -17.64
CA CYS A 113 7.17 -1.43 -18.27
C CYS A 113 7.56 -1.50 -19.74
N VAL A 114 8.04 -2.66 -20.20
CA VAL A 114 8.47 -2.87 -21.60
C VAL A 114 7.35 -2.57 -22.60
N ARG A 115 6.10 -2.84 -22.25
CA ARG A 115 4.94 -2.53 -23.10
C ARG A 115 4.80 -1.03 -23.37
N ALA A 116 5.15 -0.17 -22.44
CA ALA A 116 5.07 1.29 -22.60
C ALA A 116 5.86 1.82 -23.81
N LYS A 117 6.84 1.05 -24.32
CA LYS A 117 7.61 1.41 -25.52
C LYS A 117 6.81 1.33 -26.83
N LYS A 118 5.70 0.57 -26.86
CA LYS A 118 4.89 0.33 -28.06
C LYS A 118 3.38 0.40 -27.77
N GLY A 119 2.97 1.14 -26.76
CA GLY A 119 1.58 1.27 -26.35
C GLY A 119 1.46 1.56 -24.86
N ASN A 120 0.36 1.17 -24.24
CA ASN A 120 0.13 1.36 -22.83
C ASN A 120 0.83 0.28 -21.98
N SER A 121 1.45 0.66 -20.87
CA SER A 121 1.95 -0.27 -19.85
C SER A 121 0.85 -1.22 -19.35
N VAL A 122 1.23 -2.29 -18.66
CA VAL A 122 0.29 -3.05 -17.82
C VAL A 122 -0.15 -2.16 -16.67
N ALA A 123 -1.43 -2.19 -16.33
CA ALA A 123 -1.99 -1.43 -15.19
C ALA A 123 -1.63 -2.10 -13.86
N ILE A 124 -0.33 -2.10 -13.52
CA ILE A 124 0.24 -2.86 -12.40
C ILE A 124 -0.41 -2.44 -11.08
N GLY A 125 -0.53 -1.14 -10.84
CA GLY A 125 -1.15 -0.65 -9.60
C GLY A 125 -2.63 -1.02 -9.48
N HIS A 126 -3.39 -1.03 -10.58
CA HIS A 126 -4.78 -1.49 -10.55
C HIS A 126 -4.89 -2.99 -10.23
N LEU A 127 -3.94 -3.80 -10.72
CA LEU A 127 -3.89 -5.23 -10.45
C LEU A 127 -3.41 -5.51 -9.03
N GLU A 128 -2.44 -4.76 -8.52
CA GLU A 128 -2.02 -4.77 -7.12
C GLU A 128 -3.21 -4.47 -6.20
N ARG A 129 -3.95 -3.38 -6.48
CA ARG A 129 -5.17 -3.04 -5.75
C ARG A 129 -6.18 -4.19 -5.78
N PHE A 130 -6.46 -4.78 -6.94
CA PHE A 130 -7.43 -5.86 -7.06
C PHE A 130 -7.06 -7.06 -6.19
N VAL A 131 -5.79 -7.51 -6.26
CA VAL A 131 -5.31 -8.65 -5.47
C VAL A 131 -5.33 -8.32 -3.98
N ALA A 132 -4.95 -7.10 -3.60
CA ALA A 132 -4.95 -6.66 -2.21
C ALA A 132 -6.37 -6.53 -1.62
N ASP A 133 -7.33 -5.97 -2.38
CA ASP A 133 -8.73 -5.87 -1.98
C ASP A 133 -9.35 -7.26 -1.84
N TRP A 134 -8.98 -8.20 -2.72
CA TRP A 134 -9.38 -9.59 -2.60
C TRP A 134 -8.81 -10.23 -1.32
N ALA A 135 -7.52 -10.06 -1.05
CA ALA A 135 -6.86 -10.56 0.15
C ALA A 135 -7.51 -10.04 1.44
N GLN A 136 -7.87 -8.76 1.46
CA GLN A 136 -8.56 -8.12 2.59
C GLN A 136 -9.97 -8.71 2.82
N ALA A 137 -10.65 -9.11 1.73
CA ALA A 137 -11.99 -9.72 1.80
C ALA A 137 -11.96 -11.22 2.15
N HIS A 138 -10.81 -11.90 2.02
CA HIS A 138 -10.66 -13.35 2.22
C HIS A 138 -9.44 -13.66 3.11
N PRO A 139 -9.36 -13.11 4.33
CA PRO A 139 -8.20 -13.31 5.21
C PRO A 139 -7.99 -14.79 5.59
N GLU A 140 -9.06 -15.59 5.59
CA GLU A 140 -9.03 -17.02 5.90
C GLU A 140 -8.33 -17.88 4.83
N GLU A 141 -8.19 -17.36 3.61
CA GLU A 141 -7.52 -18.05 2.50
C GLU A 141 -6.01 -17.73 2.43
N LEU A 142 -5.51 -16.81 3.27
CA LEU A 142 -4.11 -16.41 3.28
C LEU A 142 -3.25 -17.34 4.15
N ILE A 143 -2.00 -17.54 3.74
CA ILE A 143 -1.04 -18.34 4.50
C ILE A 143 -0.39 -17.45 5.56
N HIS A 144 -0.86 -17.56 6.80
CA HIS A 144 -0.26 -16.90 7.95
C HIS A 144 0.85 -17.76 8.58
N ALA A 145 2.03 -17.81 7.96
CA ALA A 145 3.19 -18.44 8.58
C ALA A 145 3.65 -17.60 9.77
N ARG A 146 3.51 -18.12 10.98
CA ARG A 146 4.09 -17.50 12.17
C ARG A 146 5.59 -17.80 12.22
N PRO A 147 6.45 -16.77 12.12
CA PRO A 147 7.89 -16.99 12.20
C PRO A 147 8.29 -17.40 13.62
N GLN A 148 9.45 -18.06 13.74
CA GLN A 148 10.02 -18.37 15.05
C GLN A 148 10.39 -17.07 15.76
N PRO A 149 9.99 -16.87 17.04
CA PRO A 149 10.34 -15.68 17.80
C PRO A 149 11.86 -15.53 17.93
N THR A 150 12.37 -14.36 17.67
CA THR A 150 13.81 -14.05 17.81
C THR A 150 14.16 -13.65 19.24
N GLY A 151 13.17 -13.33 20.08
CA GLY A 151 13.35 -12.74 21.42
C GLY A 151 13.86 -11.30 21.37
N LYS A 152 13.82 -10.64 20.20
CA LYS A 152 14.20 -9.24 20.01
C LYS A 152 12.99 -8.35 19.89
N SER A 153 13.05 -7.19 20.54
CA SER A 153 11.99 -6.21 20.58
C SER A 153 12.38 -4.90 19.87
N VAL A 154 11.46 -4.34 19.09
CA VAL A 154 11.68 -3.10 18.34
C VAL A 154 10.58 -2.09 18.66
N ALA A 155 10.98 -0.88 19.07
CA ALA A 155 10.09 0.26 19.15
C ALA A 155 10.10 1.04 17.83
N ILE A 156 8.90 1.36 17.31
CA ILE A 156 8.73 2.22 16.14
C ILE A 156 8.04 3.50 16.59
N VAL A 157 8.59 4.65 16.24
CA VAL A 157 8.06 5.96 16.59
C VAL A 157 7.36 6.55 15.36
N GLY A 158 6.03 6.52 15.38
CA GLY A 158 5.15 6.94 14.29
C GLY A 158 4.59 5.78 13.48
N SER A 159 3.28 5.82 13.23
CA SER A 159 2.51 4.81 12.50
C SER A 159 2.18 5.21 11.05
N GLY A 160 2.93 6.16 10.49
CA GLY A 160 2.81 6.47 9.06
C GLY A 160 3.25 5.30 8.17
N PRO A 161 3.21 5.44 6.83
CA PRO A 161 3.54 4.35 5.91
C PRO A 161 4.90 3.71 6.19
N ALA A 162 5.92 4.51 6.56
CA ALA A 162 7.25 3.98 6.90
C ALA A 162 7.22 3.10 8.16
N GLY A 163 6.50 3.53 9.21
CA GLY A 163 6.38 2.79 10.46
C GLY A 163 5.58 1.51 10.30
N LEU A 164 4.45 1.56 9.60
CA LEU A 164 3.62 0.37 9.32
C LEU A 164 4.36 -0.64 8.45
N THR A 165 5.08 -0.18 7.41
CA THR A 165 5.90 -1.07 6.56
C THR A 165 7.02 -1.72 7.37
N ALA A 166 7.75 -0.95 8.18
CA ALA A 166 8.79 -1.50 9.04
C ALA A 166 8.22 -2.53 10.04
N ALA A 167 7.05 -2.26 10.60
CA ALA A 167 6.38 -3.20 11.50
C ALA A 167 6.03 -4.52 10.81
N GLY A 168 5.42 -4.46 9.62
CA GLY A 168 5.09 -5.64 8.83
C GLY A 168 6.32 -6.47 8.47
N GLU A 169 7.43 -5.81 8.11
CA GLU A 169 8.67 -6.48 7.78
C GLU A 169 9.39 -7.10 9.00
N LEU A 170 9.30 -6.48 10.15
CA LEU A 170 9.91 -6.97 11.37
C LEU A 170 9.12 -8.13 11.99
N ILE A 171 7.78 -8.05 11.98
CA ILE A 171 6.93 -9.12 12.51
C ILE A 171 7.08 -10.41 11.69
N LYS A 172 7.21 -10.30 10.35
CA LYS A 172 7.52 -11.44 9.46
C LYS A 172 8.86 -12.13 9.80
N ARG A 173 9.78 -11.40 10.44
CA ARG A 173 11.08 -11.94 10.88
C ARG A 173 11.08 -12.45 12.32
N GLY A 174 9.92 -12.43 12.98
CA GLY A 174 9.77 -12.97 14.34
C GLY A 174 10.21 -12.03 15.46
N HIS A 175 10.30 -10.71 15.18
CA HIS A 175 10.59 -9.71 16.21
C HIS A 175 9.30 -9.26 16.91
N ASP A 176 9.40 -8.91 18.19
CA ASP A 176 8.34 -8.22 18.92
C ASP A 176 8.33 -6.73 18.51
N VAL A 177 7.20 -6.25 17.99
CA VAL A 177 7.10 -4.89 17.46
C VAL A 177 6.07 -4.08 18.23
N THR A 178 6.47 -2.88 18.68
CA THR A 178 5.55 -1.90 19.27
C THR A 178 5.68 -0.56 18.56
N ILE A 179 4.56 -0.07 17.99
CA ILE A 179 4.47 1.26 17.39
C ILE A 179 3.92 2.24 18.42
N PHE A 180 4.58 3.36 18.61
CA PHE A 180 4.11 4.51 19.40
C PHE A 180 3.63 5.58 18.45
N GLU A 181 2.34 5.93 18.54
CA GLU A 181 1.70 6.92 17.66
C GLU A 181 1.24 8.14 18.47
N ALA A 182 1.59 9.33 17.97
CA ALA A 182 1.24 10.57 18.63
C ALA A 182 -0.26 10.90 18.57
N PHE A 183 -0.92 10.52 17.49
CA PHE A 183 -2.34 10.76 17.27
C PHE A 183 -3.22 9.61 17.80
N HIS A 184 -4.53 9.81 17.74
CA HIS A 184 -5.53 8.84 18.22
C HIS A 184 -5.75 7.67 17.26
N ALA A 185 -5.41 7.82 15.96
CA ALA A 185 -5.51 6.76 14.96
C ALA A 185 -4.15 6.51 14.30
N ALA A 186 -3.87 5.23 14.00
CA ALA A 186 -2.69 4.83 13.26
C ALA A 186 -2.87 5.11 11.75
N GLY A 187 -1.75 5.36 11.05
CA GLY A 187 -1.73 5.57 9.61
C GLY A 187 -1.01 6.85 9.17
N GLY A 188 -0.81 7.80 10.08
CA GLY A 188 -0.12 9.06 9.76
C GLY A 188 -0.76 9.78 8.56
N VAL A 189 0.04 10.13 7.54
CA VAL A 189 -0.45 10.82 6.35
C VAL A 189 -1.54 10.04 5.57
N LEU A 190 -1.60 8.73 5.72
CA LEU A 190 -2.63 7.92 5.06
C LEU A 190 -4.04 8.23 5.61
N VAL A 191 -4.12 8.57 6.90
CA VAL A 191 -5.36 8.97 7.57
C VAL A 191 -5.54 10.48 7.53
N TYR A 192 -4.50 11.24 7.93
CA TYR A 192 -4.60 12.68 8.18
C TYR A 192 -4.22 13.56 6.99
N GLY A 193 -3.79 12.99 5.86
CA GLY A 193 -3.30 13.74 4.72
C GLY A 193 -3.93 13.39 3.38
N ILE A 194 -4.23 12.12 3.12
CA ILE A 194 -4.81 11.70 1.84
C ILE A 194 -6.34 11.77 1.93
N PRO A 195 -7.04 12.47 1.00
CA PRO A 195 -8.49 12.58 1.04
C PRO A 195 -9.21 11.23 0.91
N GLU A 196 -10.40 11.12 1.55
CA GLU A 196 -11.24 9.93 1.59
C GLU A 196 -11.57 9.38 0.20
N PHE A 197 -11.86 10.25 -0.77
CA PHE A 197 -12.21 9.86 -2.13
C PHE A 197 -11.05 9.23 -2.92
N ARG A 198 -9.81 9.34 -2.43
CA ARG A 198 -8.62 8.71 -3.01
C ARG A 198 -8.16 7.49 -2.20
N LEU A 199 -8.19 7.57 -0.90
CA LEU A 199 -7.84 6.48 0.01
C LEU A 199 -8.84 6.43 1.17
N PRO A 200 -9.85 5.58 1.10
CA PRO A 200 -10.79 5.37 2.18
C PRO A 200 -10.10 4.98 3.49
N LYS A 201 -10.59 5.52 4.61
CA LYS A 201 -9.94 5.31 5.91
C LYS A 201 -10.19 3.90 6.47
N ASP A 202 -11.30 3.27 6.08
CA ASP A 202 -11.58 1.88 6.38
C ASP A 202 -10.54 0.92 5.75
N ILE A 203 -10.05 1.22 4.55
CA ILE A 203 -8.96 0.48 3.91
C ILE A 203 -7.66 0.58 4.73
N VAL A 204 -7.32 1.79 5.19
CA VAL A 204 -6.13 1.99 6.03
C VAL A 204 -6.29 1.28 7.37
N GLN A 205 -7.47 1.37 7.98
CA GLN A 205 -7.75 0.70 9.25
C GLN A 205 -7.63 -0.82 9.13
N ALA A 206 -8.14 -1.41 8.05
CA ALA A 206 -8.05 -2.86 7.84
C ALA A 206 -6.60 -3.33 7.62
N GLU A 207 -5.73 -2.53 6.96
CA GLU A 207 -4.28 -2.84 6.90
C GLU A 207 -3.63 -2.77 8.29
N VAL A 208 -4.02 -1.80 9.11
CA VAL A 208 -3.56 -1.69 10.50
C VAL A 208 -4.03 -2.88 11.32
N ASP A 209 -5.30 -3.27 11.21
CA ASP A 209 -5.91 -4.39 11.94
C ASP A 209 -5.23 -5.72 11.57
N ARG A 210 -4.87 -5.90 10.30
CA ARG A 210 -4.09 -7.06 9.85
C ARG A 210 -2.73 -7.12 10.54
N LEU A 211 -1.99 -6.02 10.59
CA LEU A 211 -0.71 -5.98 11.30
C LEU A 211 -0.86 -6.25 12.81
N VAL A 212 -1.94 -5.78 13.42
CA VAL A 212 -2.26 -6.08 14.83
C VAL A 212 -2.59 -7.56 15.01
N ALA A 213 -3.33 -8.18 14.09
CA ALA A 213 -3.62 -9.62 14.10
C ALA A 213 -2.33 -10.46 13.94
N ASP A 214 -1.35 -9.98 13.17
CA ASP A 214 -0.03 -10.57 13.03
C ASP A 214 0.85 -10.41 14.28
N GLY A 215 0.44 -9.58 15.26
CA GLY A 215 1.10 -9.43 16.57
C GLY A 215 1.76 -8.07 16.81
N VAL A 216 1.65 -7.11 15.90
CA VAL A 216 2.14 -5.73 16.12
C VAL A 216 1.30 -5.05 17.21
N LYS A 217 1.97 -4.46 18.21
CA LYS A 217 1.33 -3.65 19.25
C LYS A 217 1.32 -2.18 18.82
N ILE A 218 0.18 -1.51 18.92
CA ILE A 218 0.07 -0.07 18.63
C ILE A 218 -0.38 0.66 19.88
N VAL A 219 0.36 1.71 20.26
CA VAL A 219 0.11 2.54 21.43
C VAL A 219 -0.18 3.98 20.94
N PRO A 220 -1.45 4.33 20.72
CA PRO A 220 -1.84 5.66 20.27
C PRO A 220 -1.72 6.70 21.40
N ASN A 221 -1.90 7.99 21.07
CA ASN A 221 -1.84 9.12 21.99
C ASN A 221 -0.52 9.19 22.79
N THR A 222 0.58 8.74 22.17
CA THR A 222 1.88 8.62 22.83
C THR A 222 2.94 9.40 22.06
N ILE A 223 3.32 10.57 22.60
CA ILE A 223 4.30 11.47 21.99
C ILE A 223 5.68 11.14 22.54
N ILE A 224 6.53 10.53 21.73
CA ILE A 224 7.93 10.28 22.11
C ILE A 224 8.68 11.62 22.17
N GLY A 225 9.43 11.78 23.26
CA GLY A 225 10.04 13.05 23.68
C GLY A 225 9.19 13.84 24.69
N LYS A 226 7.93 13.40 24.93
CA LYS A 226 7.05 13.95 25.99
C LYS A 226 6.54 12.86 26.93
N THR A 227 5.87 11.83 26.40
CA THR A 227 5.35 10.70 27.22
C THR A 227 6.48 9.79 27.65
N TYR A 228 7.34 9.43 26.72
CA TYR A 228 8.60 8.69 26.96
C TYR A 228 9.73 9.44 26.23
N SER A 229 10.90 9.48 26.86
CA SER A 229 12.10 9.97 26.19
C SER A 229 12.69 8.90 25.26
N LEU A 230 13.52 9.32 24.30
CA LEU A 230 14.23 8.39 23.44
C LEU A 230 15.21 7.47 24.21
N PRO A 231 15.97 7.96 25.24
CA PRO A 231 16.74 7.07 26.10
C PRO A 231 15.91 5.97 26.74
N GLU A 232 14.75 6.28 27.33
CA GLU A 232 13.86 5.27 27.94
C GLU A 232 13.42 4.19 26.94
N LEU A 233 13.16 4.54 25.67
CA LEU A 233 12.87 3.54 24.64
C LEU A 233 14.09 2.66 24.35
N ARG A 234 15.29 3.25 24.29
CA ARG A 234 16.53 2.50 24.08
C ARG A 234 16.88 1.55 25.22
N ASP A 235 16.46 1.86 26.42
CA ASP A 235 16.66 0.99 27.59
C ASP A 235 15.65 -0.17 27.63
N ARG A 236 14.47 -0.01 26.99
CA ARG A 236 13.36 -0.98 27.02
C ARG A 236 13.28 -1.88 25.78
N PHE A 237 13.88 -1.49 24.66
CA PHE A 237 13.83 -2.19 23.41
C PHE A 237 15.24 -2.43 22.85
N ASP A 238 15.42 -3.52 22.13
CA ASP A 238 16.70 -3.84 21.47
C ASP A 238 17.05 -2.85 20.36
N ALA A 239 16.02 -2.29 19.68
CA ALA A 239 16.20 -1.25 18.67
C ALA A 239 15.04 -0.25 18.67
N VAL A 240 15.31 0.96 18.15
CA VAL A 240 14.31 2.02 17.97
C VAL A 240 14.37 2.51 16.52
N PHE A 241 13.23 2.47 15.83
CA PHE A 241 13.08 3.00 14.47
C PHE A 241 12.27 4.31 14.51
N LEU A 242 12.84 5.39 13.96
CA LEU A 242 12.18 6.70 13.93
C LEU A 242 11.47 6.89 12.58
N ALA A 243 10.15 6.92 12.61
CA ALA A 243 9.26 7.09 11.46
C ALA A 243 8.31 8.29 11.64
N VAL A 244 8.82 9.39 12.15
CA VAL A 244 8.05 10.56 12.59
C VAL A 244 7.42 11.38 11.46
N GLY A 245 7.75 11.07 10.20
CA GLY A 245 7.21 11.75 9.03
C GLY A 245 7.69 13.21 8.88
N ALA A 246 6.99 13.97 8.02
CA ALA A 246 7.25 15.39 7.74
C ALA A 246 5.99 16.22 8.08
N GLY A 247 5.53 16.14 9.35
CA GLY A 247 4.30 16.78 9.82
C GLY A 247 4.34 18.32 9.87
N LEU A 248 5.55 18.93 9.81
CA LEU A 248 5.67 20.38 9.80
C LEU A 248 5.45 20.94 8.39
N PRO A 249 4.55 21.93 8.24
CA PRO A 249 4.30 22.55 6.95
C PRO A 249 5.50 23.38 6.49
N VAL A 250 5.69 23.42 5.17
CA VAL A 250 6.61 24.38 4.52
C VAL A 250 5.78 25.58 4.10
N PHE A 251 6.12 26.75 4.65
CA PHE A 251 5.47 28.01 4.33
C PHE A 251 6.02 28.62 3.04
N MET A 252 5.15 29.27 2.26
CA MET A 252 5.52 29.89 0.97
C MET A 252 6.18 31.25 1.14
N ASN A 253 6.10 31.85 2.33
CA ASN A 253 6.58 33.21 2.67
C ASN A 253 5.92 34.30 1.81
N VAL A 254 4.60 34.18 1.61
CA VAL A 254 3.80 35.20 0.89
C VAL A 254 3.06 36.12 1.88
N PRO A 255 2.79 37.39 1.52
CA PRO A 255 2.03 38.28 2.38
C PRO A 255 0.64 37.73 2.69
N GLY A 256 0.26 37.76 3.98
CA GLY A 256 -1.05 37.27 4.44
C GLY A 256 -1.10 35.79 4.84
N GLU A 257 -0.04 35.04 4.69
CA GLU A 257 0.04 33.62 5.07
C GLU A 257 -0.24 33.38 6.55
N ASN A 258 0.04 34.36 7.40
CA ASN A 258 -0.17 34.33 8.85
C ASN A 258 -1.53 34.88 9.30
N LEU A 259 -2.43 35.22 8.39
CA LEU A 259 -3.75 35.74 8.74
C LEU A 259 -4.69 34.62 9.23
N LYS A 260 -5.65 35.00 10.08
CA LYS A 260 -6.70 34.07 10.54
C LYS A 260 -7.52 33.59 9.35
N GLY A 261 -7.76 32.26 9.30
CA GLY A 261 -8.48 31.62 8.19
C GLY A 261 -7.58 31.15 7.03
N VAL A 262 -6.27 31.43 7.11
CA VAL A 262 -5.26 30.86 6.22
C VAL A 262 -4.61 29.66 6.93
N TYR A 263 -4.62 28.52 6.28
CA TYR A 263 -4.09 27.28 6.83
C TYR A 263 -3.10 26.67 5.85
N SER A 264 -2.06 26.02 6.37
CA SER A 264 -1.28 25.10 5.55
C SER A 264 -2.12 23.86 5.17
N ALA A 265 -1.79 23.20 4.07
CA ALA A 265 -2.48 22.00 3.64
C ALA A 265 -2.48 20.92 4.75
N ASN A 266 -1.33 20.73 5.43
CA ASN A 266 -1.21 19.77 6.52
C ASN A 266 -2.16 20.07 7.68
N GLU A 267 -2.25 21.34 8.12
CA GLU A 267 -3.16 21.73 9.20
C GLU A 267 -4.62 21.55 8.81
N TYR A 268 -4.97 21.91 7.59
CA TYR A 268 -6.34 21.78 7.08
C TYR A 268 -6.75 20.30 7.04
N LEU A 269 -5.94 19.45 6.36
CA LEU A 269 -6.24 18.03 6.19
C LEU A 269 -6.25 17.23 7.50
N THR A 270 -5.48 17.66 8.51
CA THR A 270 -5.51 17.03 9.84
C THR A 270 -6.79 17.33 10.62
N ARG A 271 -7.53 18.40 10.25
CA ARG A 271 -8.73 18.87 10.96
C ARG A 271 -10.04 18.46 10.28
N VAL A 272 -9.99 18.04 9.03
CA VAL A 272 -11.13 17.60 8.22
C VAL A 272 -11.28 16.09 8.28
#